data_09e1e5f2cccb185c3269b811c9ef5814
#
_entry.id   09e1e5f2cccb185c3269b811c9ef5814
#
_cell.length_a   1.000
_cell.length_b   1.000
_cell.length_c   1.000
_cell.angle_alpha   90.00
_cell.angle_beta   90.00
_cell.angle_gamma   90.00
#
_symmetry.space_group_name_H-M   'P 1'
#
loop_
_entity.id
_entity.type
_entity.pdbx_description
1 polymer ?
#
loop_
_entity_poly.entity_id
_entity_poly.type
_entity_poly.pdbx_seq_one_letter_code
_entity_poly.pdbx_strand_id
1 'polypeptide(L)'
;PDTTQWYYETGGGGWGNNELQYYLPACNSNDTVAFTQNGCLAIQTVLLKQPIDGYKYASARMNTRQAWKYGYFEGRMKLPIGIGTWPAFWMLPQDFEQWPLDGEMDIMEHVGSHPDTVHVTMHMEEYNHMKGTQKTSVNFVKGVQSEFHIYALEWTPNYIHGYIDGKQCFTFANDQKGDKKTW
;
A
#
# COMPACT_ATOMS: atom_id res chain seq x y z
N PRO A 1 -11.31 12.21 -5.06
CA PRO A 1 -11.85 10.86 -5.32
C PRO A 1 -13.34 10.80 -5.04
N ASP A 2 -14.01 9.81 -5.65
CA ASP A 2 -15.41 9.56 -5.43
C ASP A 2 -15.64 8.97 -4.03
N THR A 3 -16.26 9.72 -3.14
CA THR A 3 -16.50 9.30 -1.74
C THR A 3 -17.60 8.25 -1.59
N THR A 4 -18.33 7.93 -2.66
CA THR A 4 -19.26 6.78 -2.67
C THR A 4 -18.51 5.45 -2.79
N GLN A 5 -17.28 5.47 -3.29
CA GLN A 5 -16.44 4.28 -3.49
C GLN A 5 -15.23 4.23 -2.55
N TRP A 6 -14.78 5.38 -2.06
CA TRP A 6 -13.59 5.50 -1.22
C TRP A 6 -13.89 6.20 0.10
N TYR A 7 -13.13 5.87 1.12
CA TYR A 7 -13.10 6.61 2.37
C TYR A 7 -11.66 6.82 2.83
N TYR A 8 -11.47 7.77 3.75
CA TYR A 8 -10.16 8.07 4.32
C TYR A 8 -10.10 7.55 5.75
N GLU A 9 -9.00 6.95 6.11
CA GLU A 9 -8.61 6.78 7.49
C GLU A 9 -7.93 8.06 7.98
N THR A 10 -8.13 8.41 9.25
CA THR A 10 -7.63 9.64 9.83
C THR A 10 -6.98 9.38 11.19
N GLY A 11 -5.99 10.20 11.53
CA GLY A 11 -5.33 10.12 12.82
C GLY A 11 -3.83 9.87 12.74
N GLY A 12 -3.22 9.86 13.92
CA GLY A 12 -1.82 9.53 14.16
C GLY A 12 -1.67 8.17 14.85
N GLY A 13 -0.66 8.02 15.71
CA GLY A 13 -0.41 6.77 16.47
C GLY A 13 0.66 5.86 15.85
N GLY A 14 1.27 6.29 14.73
CA GLY A 14 2.35 5.56 14.07
C GLY A 14 1.91 4.33 13.28
N TRP A 15 0.62 4.00 13.27
CA TRP A 15 -0.02 2.97 12.42
C TRP A 15 0.69 1.61 12.40
N GLY A 16 1.28 1.20 13.54
CA GLY A 16 2.05 -0.05 13.66
C GLY A 16 3.49 0.01 13.16
N ASN A 17 3.87 1.07 12.43
CA ASN A 17 5.17 1.19 11.75
C ASN A 17 6.01 2.39 12.21
N ASN A 18 5.65 3.06 13.32
CA ASN A 18 6.26 4.32 13.77
C ASN A 18 6.21 5.43 12.71
N GLU A 19 5.13 5.47 11.93
CA GLU A 19 4.92 6.45 10.88
C GLU A 19 4.86 7.87 11.44
N LEU A 20 5.51 8.82 10.77
CA LEU A 20 5.71 10.19 11.27
C LEU A 20 4.59 11.16 10.88
N GLN A 21 3.68 10.77 10.00
CA GLN A 21 2.59 11.60 9.52
C GLN A 21 1.28 11.37 10.29
N TYR A 22 0.46 12.39 10.29
CA TYR A 22 -0.96 12.32 10.61
C TYR A 22 -1.76 12.13 9.31
N TYR A 23 -2.69 11.19 9.23
CA TYR A 23 -3.55 11.02 8.07
C TYR A 23 -4.76 11.94 8.14
N LEU A 24 -5.04 12.63 7.01
CA LEU A 24 -6.13 13.58 6.85
C LEU A 24 -7.16 13.10 5.81
N PRO A 25 -8.43 13.51 5.93
CA PRO A 25 -9.46 13.21 4.92
C PRO A 25 -9.34 14.16 3.72
N ALA A 26 -8.46 13.86 2.76
CA ALA A 26 -8.13 14.68 1.59
C ALA A 26 -7.52 16.05 1.93
N CYS A 27 -8.18 16.85 2.74
CA CYS A 27 -7.71 18.18 3.16
C CYS A 27 -8.29 18.54 4.53
N ASN A 28 -7.66 19.52 5.17
CA ASN A 28 -8.21 20.30 6.26
C ASN A 28 -8.29 21.79 5.85
N SER A 29 -8.50 22.70 6.78
CA SER A 29 -8.58 24.14 6.49
C SER A 29 -7.26 24.72 5.95
N ASN A 30 -6.12 24.09 6.18
CA ASN A 30 -4.80 24.63 5.90
C ASN A 30 -3.99 23.81 4.89
N ASP A 31 -4.21 22.49 4.85
CA ASP A 31 -3.35 21.54 4.14
C ASP A 31 -4.20 20.60 3.29
N THR A 32 -3.70 20.25 2.11
CA THR A 32 -4.31 19.27 1.20
C THR A 32 -3.34 18.12 1.03
N VAL A 33 -3.81 16.88 1.20
CA VAL A 33 -3.00 15.66 1.11
C VAL A 33 -3.44 14.71 -0.01
N ALA A 34 -4.68 14.86 -0.51
CA ALA A 34 -5.17 14.12 -1.66
C ALA A 34 -6.10 14.98 -2.51
N PHE A 35 -5.89 14.96 -3.82
CA PHE A 35 -6.68 15.74 -4.79
C PHE A 35 -6.62 15.10 -6.18
N THR A 36 -7.53 15.51 -7.05
CA THR A 36 -7.51 15.09 -8.46
C THR A 36 -6.98 16.20 -9.33
N GLN A 37 -6.06 15.87 -10.24
CA GLN A 37 -5.47 16.80 -11.19
C GLN A 37 -5.14 16.06 -12.50
N ASN A 38 -5.53 16.63 -13.63
CA ASN A 38 -5.26 16.08 -14.97
C ASN A 38 -5.67 14.60 -15.11
N GLY A 39 -6.82 14.22 -14.54
CA GLY A 39 -7.32 12.85 -14.58
C GLY A 39 -6.62 11.87 -13.65
N CYS A 40 -5.68 12.33 -12.84
CA CYS A 40 -4.96 11.51 -11.86
C CYS A 40 -5.37 11.86 -10.43
N LEU A 41 -5.38 10.87 -9.55
CA LEU A 41 -5.35 11.08 -8.10
C LEU A 41 -3.90 11.36 -7.70
N ALA A 42 -3.69 12.45 -6.99
CA ALA A 42 -2.44 12.75 -6.31
C ALA A 42 -2.61 12.55 -4.80
N ILE A 43 -1.72 11.76 -4.20
CA ILE A 43 -1.55 11.64 -2.75
C ILE A 43 -0.18 12.25 -2.45
N GLN A 44 -0.13 13.16 -1.49
CA GLN A 44 1.13 13.82 -1.13
C GLN A 44 1.37 13.82 0.37
N THR A 45 2.63 13.81 0.74
CA THR A 45 3.06 14.13 2.09
C THR A 45 3.37 15.62 2.17
N VAL A 46 2.86 16.29 3.18
CA VAL A 46 3.07 17.73 3.41
C VAL A 46 3.67 17.98 4.78
N LEU A 47 4.48 19.01 4.89
CA LEU A 47 4.83 19.62 6.17
C LEU A 47 3.64 20.49 6.59
N LEU A 48 3.02 20.16 7.72
CA LEU A 48 1.86 20.88 8.24
C LEU A 48 2.20 22.33 8.55
N LYS A 49 1.33 23.25 8.15
CA LYS A 49 1.44 24.67 8.54
C LYS A 49 1.31 24.85 10.06
N GLN A 50 0.51 24.01 10.68
CA GLN A 50 0.40 23.90 12.13
C GLN A 50 0.39 22.42 12.53
N PRO A 51 1.21 22.00 13.50
CA PRO A 51 1.19 20.61 13.97
C PRO A 51 -0.19 20.17 14.45
N ILE A 52 -0.54 18.91 14.21
CA ILE A 52 -1.76 18.28 14.69
C ILE A 52 -1.33 17.17 15.67
N ASP A 53 -1.77 17.26 16.93
CA ASP A 53 -1.43 16.28 17.98
C ASP A 53 0.07 15.98 18.10
N GLY A 54 0.92 16.99 17.85
CA GLY A 54 2.37 16.86 17.84
C GLY A 54 2.99 16.37 16.53
N TYR A 55 2.20 15.91 15.57
CA TYR A 55 2.65 15.52 14.23
C TYR A 55 2.96 16.74 13.39
N LYS A 56 4.11 16.69 12.69
CA LYS A 56 4.57 17.77 11.81
C LYS A 56 4.27 17.49 10.33
N TYR A 57 3.99 16.25 9.97
CA TYR A 57 3.70 15.83 8.62
C TYR A 57 2.28 15.31 8.51
N ALA A 58 1.69 15.44 7.34
CA ALA A 58 0.42 14.79 7.02
C ALA A 58 0.48 14.12 5.64
N SER A 59 -0.34 13.09 5.46
CA SER A 59 -0.56 12.40 4.20
C SER A 59 -1.98 11.84 4.16
N ALA A 60 -2.31 11.04 3.15
CA ALA A 60 -3.60 10.36 3.03
C ALA A 60 -3.44 8.84 3.03
N ARG A 61 -4.36 8.17 3.73
CA ARG A 61 -4.59 6.73 3.67
C ARG A 61 -6.04 6.52 3.25
N MET A 62 -6.21 5.81 2.13
CA MET A 62 -7.51 5.66 1.48
C MET A 62 -7.85 4.18 1.33
N ASN A 63 -9.12 3.86 1.57
CA ASN A 63 -9.63 2.51 1.39
C ASN A 63 -10.84 2.51 0.46
N THR A 64 -11.04 1.41 -0.26
CA THR A 64 -12.28 1.14 -0.99
C THR A 64 -13.40 0.77 -0.01
N ARG A 65 -14.64 1.17 -0.33
CA ARG A 65 -15.83 0.73 0.43
C ARG A 65 -16.24 -0.69 0.09
N GLN A 66 -15.88 -1.14 -1.11
CA GLN A 66 -16.11 -2.50 -1.57
C GLN A 66 -14.92 -3.37 -1.23
N ALA A 67 -15.19 -4.61 -0.79
CA ALA A 67 -14.20 -5.67 -0.64
C ALA A 67 -14.42 -6.76 -1.68
N TRP A 68 -13.38 -7.50 -1.99
CA TRP A 68 -13.39 -8.58 -2.97
C TRP A 68 -12.71 -9.81 -2.39
N LYS A 69 -13.20 -10.97 -2.79
CA LYS A 69 -12.49 -12.22 -2.64
C LYS A 69 -12.13 -12.72 -4.02
N TYR A 70 -10.83 -12.79 -4.29
CA TYR A 70 -10.22 -13.07 -5.59
C TYR A 70 -10.43 -11.96 -6.63
N GLY A 71 -9.58 -11.93 -7.61
CA GLY A 71 -9.64 -10.97 -8.71
C GLY A 71 -8.27 -10.54 -9.22
N TYR A 72 -8.31 -9.59 -10.14
CA TYR A 72 -7.14 -8.90 -10.65
C TYR A 72 -7.22 -7.43 -10.25
N PHE A 73 -6.23 -6.96 -9.50
CA PHE A 73 -6.16 -5.62 -8.93
C PHE A 73 -5.00 -4.88 -9.57
N GLU A 74 -5.26 -3.75 -10.17
CA GLU A 74 -4.27 -3.00 -10.94
C GLU A 74 -4.32 -1.52 -10.62
N GLY A 75 -3.14 -0.91 -10.49
CA GLY A 75 -2.98 0.52 -10.36
C GLY A 75 -1.84 1.04 -11.24
N ARG A 76 -2.11 2.10 -12.02
CA ARG A 76 -1.09 2.82 -12.78
C ARG A 76 -0.60 4.01 -11.99
N MET A 77 0.65 3.96 -11.51
CA MET A 77 1.18 4.90 -10.52
C MET A 77 2.56 5.40 -10.90
N LYS A 78 2.84 6.64 -10.52
CA LYS A 78 4.18 7.23 -10.45
C LYS A 78 4.49 7.51 -8.99
N LEU A 79 5.62 7.00 -8.50
CA LEU A 79 5.96 7.02 -7.09
C LEU A 79 6.67 8.31 -6.69
N PRO A 80 6.59 8.76 -5.42
CA PRO A 80 7.22 9.98 -4.97
C PRO A 80 8.74 9.86 -4.93
N ILE A 81 9.40 11.01 -5.01
CA ILE A 81 10.84 11.16 -4.80
C ILE A 81 11.07 11.61 -3.36
N GLY A 82 12.11 11.08 -2.72
CA GLY A 82 12.61 11.61 -1.45
C GLY A 82 12.82 10.55 -0.39
N ILE A 83 13.92 10.72 0.36
CA ILE A 83 14.21 9.88 1.53
C ILE A 83 13.11 10.11 2.58
N GLY A 84 12.57 9.03 3.14
CA GLY A 84 11.49 9.05 4.12
C GLY A 84 10.10 8.90 3.50
N THR A 85 9.97 8.85 2.17
CA THR A 85 8.70 8.47 1.53
C THR A 85 8.53 6.94 1.51
N TRP A 86 7.29 6.49 1.72
CA TRP A 86 6.93 5.08 1.66
C TRP A 86 5.51 4.95 1.09
N PRO A 87 5.35 5.10 -0.22
CA PRO A 87 4.07 4.85 -0.87
C PRO A 87 3.77 3.35 -0.91
N ALA A 88 2.50 3.00 -0.73
CA ALA A 88 2.03 1.63 -0.81
C ALA A 88 0.68 1.54 -1.54
N PHE A 89 0.51 0.46 -2.30
CA PHE A 89 -0.75 0.00 -2.86
C PHE A 89 -0.94 -1.45 -2.39
N TRP A 90 -1.94 -1.69 -1.54
CA TRP A 90 -2.00 -2.87 -0.73
C TRP A 90 -3.43 -3.22 -0.31
N MET A 91 -3.63 -4.38 0.28
CA MET A 91 -4.94 -4.90 0.66
C MET A 91 -4.91 -5.49 2.07
N LEU A 92 -5.97 -5.19 2.83
CA LEU A 92 -6.30 -5.86 4.10
C LEU A 92 -7.71 -6.46 4.01
N PRO A 93 -8.03 -7.49 4.83
CA PRO A 93 -9.39 -7.95 4.99
C PRO A 93 -10.33 -6.85 5.45
N GLN A 94 -11.59 -6.91 5.00
CA GLN A 94 -12.62 -5.96 5.42
C GLN A 94 -12.86 -6.02 6.93
N ASP A 95 -12.90 -7.24 7.48
CA ASP A 95 -13.09 -7.51 8.90
C ASP A 95 -11.73 -7.75 9.58
N PHE A 96 -10.81 -6.79 9.38
CA PHE A 96 -9.46 -6.85 9.94
C PHE A 96 -9.49 -6.64 11.45
N GLU A 97 -8.95 -7.60 12.19
CA GLU A 97 -8.87 -7.57 13.65
C GLU A 97 -7.41 -7.59 14.15
N GLN A 98 -6.58 -8.45 13.56
CA GLN A 98 -5.24 -8.68 14.08
C GLN A 98 -4.20 -8.94 12.96
N TRP A 99 -3.21 -8.07 12.90
CA TRP A 99 -2.02 -8.30 12.08
C TRP A 99 -1.02 -9.22 12.82
N PRO A 100 -0.36 -10.17 12.15
CA PRO A 100 -0.49 -10.56 10.74
C PRO A 100 -1.46 -11.73 10.49
N LEU A 101 -2.27 -12.12 11.48
CA LEU A 101 -3.14 -13.30 11.42
C LEU A 101 -4.15 -13.23 10.28
N ASP A 102 -4.70 -12.05 10.04
CA ASP A 102 -5.76 -11.86 9.05
C ASP A 102 -5.23 -11.70 7.62
N GLY A 103 -3.91 -11.58 7.49
CA GLY A 103 -3.23 -11.45 6.21
C GLY A 103 -3.15 -10.02 5.68
N GLU A 104 -2.16 -9.79 4.82
CA GLU A 104 -1.92 -8.54 4.08
C GLU A 104 -1.28 -8.86 2.74
N MET A 105 -1.70 -8.17 1.70
CA MET A 105 -1.15 -8.30 0.34
C MET A 105 -0.67 -6.95 -0.15
N ASP A 106 0.64 -6.79 -0.28
CA ASP A 106 1.26 -5.57 -0.79
C ASP A 106 1.54 -5.72 -2.28
N ILE A 107 0.73 -5.04 -3.08
CA ILE A 107 0.82 -5.05 -4.55
C ILE A 107 2.02 -4.24 -5.01
N MET A 108 2.29 -3.14 -4.31
CA MET A 108 3.42 -2.25 -4.54
C MET A 108 3.81 -1.55 -3.26
N GLU A 109 5.06 -1.67 -2.87
CA GLU A 109 5.69 -0.83 -1.87
C GLU A 109 7.01 -0.27 -2.41
N HIS A 110 7.30 0.99 -2.07
CA HIS A 110 8.55 1.64 -2.44
C HIS A 110 9.08 2.46 -1.26
N VAL A 111 10.35 2.29 -0.94
CA VAL A 111 11.02 3.10 0.07
C VAL A 111 11.92 4.11 -0.64
N GLY A 112 11.68 5.40 -0.42
CA GLY A 112 12.31 6.47 -1.19
C GLY A 112 13.84 6.58 -1.03
N SER A 113 14.44 5.90 -0.04
CA SER A 113 15.89 5.74 0.09
C SER A 113 16.49 4.71 -0.88
N HIS A 114 15.65 3.88 -1.52
CA HIS A 114 16.06 2.85 -2.47
C HIS A 114 15.42 3.13 -3.84
N PRO A 115 15.95 4.09 -4.61
CA PRO A 115 15.37 4.46 -5.89
C PRO A 115 15.25 3.24 -6.82
N ASP A 116 14.24 3.27 -7.67
CA ASP A 116 13.94 2.20 -8.64
C ASP A 116 13.72 0.79 -8.05
N THR A 117 13.49 0.69 -6.74
CA THR A 117 13.24 -0.59 -6.08
C THR A 117 11.79 -0.68 -5.62
N VAL A 118 11.10 -1.74 -6.03
CA VAL A 118 9.70 -2.02 -5.69
C VAL A 118 9.57 -3.40 -5.07
N HIS A 119 8.81 -3.50 -3.99
CA HIS A 119 8.51 -4.73 -3.29
C HIS A 119 7.07 -5.17 -3.59
N VAL A 120 6.89 -6.48 -3.75
CA VAL A 120 5.59 -7.16 -3.71
C VAL A 120 5.67 -8.16 -2.57
N THR A 121 4.75 -8.07 -1.59
CA THR A 121 4.90 -8.82 -0.34
C THR A 121 3.57 -9.43 0.10
N MET A 122 3.64 -10.62 0.72
CA MET A 122 2.54 -11.24 1.44
C MET A 122 2.91 -11.40 2.91
N HIS A 123 2.01 -10.97 3.79
CA HIS A 123 2.11 -11.21 5.23
C HIS A 123 0.94 -12.06 5.71
N MET A 124 1.23 -13.02 6.57
CA MET A 124 0.26 -13.85 7.28
C MET A 124 0.92 -14.45 8.52
N GLU A 125 0.20 -15.23 9.32
CA GLU A 125 0.72 -15.69 10.62
C GLU A 125 2.09 -16.37 10.53
N GLU A 126 2.29 -17.28 9.57
CA GLU A 126 3.57 -18.00 9.41
C GLU A 126 4.59 -17.24 8.54
N TYR A 127 4.14 -16.26 7.74
CA TYR A 127 4.98 -15.52 6.81
C TYR A 127 4.85 -14.02 7.04
N ASN A 128 5.71 -13.44 7.88
CA ASN A 128 5.67 -12.00 8.16
C ASN A 128 7.05 -11.45 8.53
N HIS A 129 7.21 -10.13 8.49
CA HIS A 129 8.48 -9.49 8.76
C HIS A 129 8.94 -9.61 10.23
N MET A 130 8.04 -9.76 11.18
CA MET A 130 8.42 -9.97 12.60
C MET A 130 9.13 -11.31 12.80
N LYS A 131 8.77 -12.32 12.00
CA LYS A 131 9.44 -13.63 11.98
C LYS A 131 10.58 -13.69 10.97
N GLY A 132 10.72 -12.69 10.08
CA GLY A 132 11.65 -12.71 8.96
C GLY A 132 11.30 -13.74 7.88
N THR A 133 10.03 -14.10 7.76
CA THR A 133 9.54 -15.20 6.90
C THR A 133 8.56 -14.72 5.82
N GLN A 134 8.30 -13.40 5.73
CA GLN A 134 7.42 -12.83 4.71
C GLN A 134 7.77 -13.32 3.31
N LYS A 135 6.76 -13.50 2.49
CA LYS A 135 6.94 -13.83 1.08
C LYS A 135 7.04 -12.53 0.30
N THR A 136 8.24 -12.21 -0.17
CA THR A 136 8.51 -10.95 -0.88
C THR A 136 9.33 -11.17 -2.13
N SER A 137 9.08 -10.33 -3.14
CA SER A 137 10.00 -10.11 -4.25
C SER A 137 10.52 -8.67 -4.23
N VAL A 138 11.78 -8.50 -4.55
CA VAL A 138 12.44 -7.20 -4.67
C VAL A 138 12.76 -6.98 -6.13
N ASN A 139 12.19 -5.94 -6.73
CA ASN A 139 12.22 -5.73 -8.17
C ASN A 139 12.89 -4.38 -8.49
N PHE A 140 13.86 -4.40 -9.39
CA PHE A 140 14.44 -3.17 -9.94
C PHE A 140 13.61 -2.73 -11.15
N VAL A 141 12.99 -1.55 -11.04
CA VAL A 141 12.12 -0.95 -12.04
C VAL A 141 12.57 0.47 -12.30
N LYS A 142 13.32 0.66 -13.37
CA LYS A 142 13.90 1.96 -13.70
C LYS A 142 12.81 3.01 -13.93
N GLY A 143 12.95 4.15 -13.26
CA GLY A 143 12.12 5.32 -13.50
C GLY A 143 10.79 5.35 -12.73
N VAL A 144 10.59 4.52 -11.72
CA VAL A 144 9.34 4.51 -10.91
C VAL A 144 8.96 5.87 -10.32
N GLN A 145 9.94 6.74 -10.11
CA GLN A 145 9.77 8.08 -9.57
C GLN A 145 9.59 9.16 -10.67
N SER A 146 9.89 8.85 -11.92
CA SER A 146 9.81 9.79 -13.06
C SER A 146 8.69 9.47 -14.04
N GLU A 147 8.32 8.20 -14.15
CA GLU A 147 7.33 7.67 -15.09
C GLU A 147 6.23 6.91 -14.39
N PHE A 148 5.11 6.71 -15.08
CA PHE A 148 4.03 5.87 -14.61
C PHE A 148 4.28 4.41 -14.99
N HIS A 149 4.22 3.53 -14.01
CA HIS A 149 4.26 2.08 -14.17
C HIS A 149 2.94 1.45 -13.75
N ILE A 150 2.68 0.23 -14.20
CA ILE A 150 1.49 -0.54 -13.85
C ILE A 150 1.90 -1.59 -12.82
N TYR A 151 1.27 -1.56 -11.66
CA TYR A 151 1.45 -2.54 -10.58
C TYR A 151 0.17 -3.33 -10.43
N ALA A 152 0.26 -4.65 -10.46
CA ALA A 152 -0.92 -5.50 -10.40
C ALA A 152 -0.71 -6.77 -9.58
N LEU A 153 -1.83 -7.32 -9.07
CA LEU A 153 -1.87 -8.57 -8.35
C LEU A 153 -3.08 -9.38 -8.84
N GLU A 154 -2.84 -10.62 -9.20
CA GLU A 154 -3.87 -11.62 -9.48
C GLU A 154 -3.99 -12.55 -8.27
N TRP A 155 -5.17 -12.59 -7.68
CA TRP A 155 -5.48 -13.45 -6.55
C TRP A 155 -6.55 -14.47 -6.94
N THR A 156 -6.22 -15.73 -6.83
CA THR A 156 -7.07 -16.87 -7.12
C THR A 156 -7.13 -17.84 -5.93
N PRO A 157 -7.98 -18.84 -5.90
CA PRO A 157 -7.95 -19.88 -4.86
C PRO A 157 -6.64 -20.67 -4.78
N ASN A 158 -5.84 -20.66 -5.85
CA ASN A 158 -4.67 -21.52 -5.97
C ASN A 158 -3.34 -20.78 -5.86
N TYR A 159 -3.33 -19.49 -6.22
CA TYR A 159 -2.10 -18.69 -6.24
C TYR A 159 -2.38 -17.19 -6.15
N ILE A 160 -1.34 -16.47 -5.79
CA ILE A 160 -1.22 -15.02 -5.89
C ILE A 160 -0.03 -14.73 -6.80
N HIS A 161 -0.25 -13.98 -7.89
CA HIS A 161 0.81 -13.50 -8.77
C HIS A 161 0.88 -11.99 -8.74
N GLY A 162 2.09 -11.43 -8.59
CA GLY A 162 2.36 -10.00 -8.72
C GLY A 162 2.96 -9.68 -10.08
N TYR A 163 2.61 -8.52 -10.64
CA TYR A 163 3.06 -8.06 -11.95
C TYR A 163 3.52 -6.61 -11.88
N ILE A 164 4.55 -6.29 -12.65
CA ILE A 164 4.98 -4.91 -12.92
C ILE A 164 5.08 -4.76 -14.43
N ASP A 165 4.36 -3.78 -15.00
CA ASP A 165 4.26 -3.53 -16.45
C ASP A 165 3.92 -4.82 -17.25
N GLY A 166 3.00 -5.61 -16.72
CA GLY A 166 2.54 -6.86 -17.33
C GLY A 166 3.52 -8.04 -17.22
N LYS A 167 4.68 -7.85 -16.60
CA LYS A 167 5.63 -8.94 -16.35
C LYS A 167 5.43 -9.49 -14.95
N GLN A 168 5.22 -10.79 -14.85
CA GLN A 168 5.13 -11.47 -13.56
C GLN A 168 6.47 -11.36 -12.81
N CYS A 169 6.40 -10.87 -11.58
CA CYS A 169 7.55 -10.64 -10.72
C CYS A 169 7.45 -11.34 -9.35
N PHE A 170 6.26 -11.83 -9.01
CA PHE A 170 6.00 -12.51 -7.74
C PHE A 170 5.07 -13.70 -7.96
N THR A 171 5.28 -14.75 -7.15
CA THR A 171 4.40 -15.93 -7.07
C THR A 171 4.33 -16.42 -5.63
N PHE A 172 3.12 -16.62 -5.15
CA PHE A 172 2.85 -17.34 -3.94
C PHE A 172 1.73 -18.36 -4.20
N ALA A 173 2.03 -19.64 -4.00
CA ALA A 173 1.09 -20.72 -4.24
C ALA A 173 0.43 -21.18 -2.92
N ASN A 174 -0.87 -21.42 -2.99
CA ASN A 174 -1.61 -22.06 -1.90
C ASN A 174 -1.07 -23.48 -1.68
N ASP A 175 -0.69 -23.82 -0.47
CA ASP A 175 -0.20 -25.14 -0.11
C ASP A 175 -1.30 -26.22 -0.03
N GLN A 176 -2.56 -25.81 -0.24
CA GLN A 176 -3.76 -26.64 -0.26
C GLN A 176 -4.05 -27.38 1.05
N LYS A 177 -3.45 -26.97 2.16
CA LYS A 177 -3.68 -27.59 3.48
C LYS A 177 -4.90 -27.02 4.22
N GLY A 178 -5.45 -25.90 3.73
CA GLY A 178 -6.58 -25.21 4.35
C GLY A 178 -6.25 -24.54 5.67
N ASP A 179 -4.98 -24.26 5.92
CA ASP A 179 -4.52 -23.56 7.11
C ASP A 179 -4.45 -22.05 6.85
N LYS A 180 -5.30 -21.29 7.54
CA LYS A 180 -5.32 -19.82 7.45
C LYS A 180 -4.00 -19.13 7.81
N LYS A 181 -3.08 -19.85 8.47
CA LYS A 181 -1.77 -19.32 8.85
C LYS A 181 -0.81 -19.23 7.67
N THR A 182 -1.07 -20.01 6.63
CA THR A 182 -0.20 -20.16 5.46
C THR A 182 -0.84 -19.73 4.16
N TRP A 183 -2.21 -19.45 4.17
CA TRP A 183 -2.96 -18.98 3.00
C TRP A 183 -4.22 -18.18 3.39
#